data_b423ed8d8c7c1f041e7d96dc3c8eaddc
#
_entry.id   b423ed8d8c7c1f041e7d96dc3c8eaddc
#
_cell.length_a   1.000
_cell.length_b   1.000
_cell.length_c   1.000
_cell.angle_alpha   90.00
_cell.angle_beta   90.00
_cell.angle_gamma   90.00
#
_symmetry.space_group_name_H-M   'P 1'
#
loop_
_entity.id
_entity.type
_entity.pdbx_description
1 polymer ?
#
loop_
_entity_poly.entity_id
_entity_poly.type
_entity_poly.pdbx_seq_one_letter_code
_entity_poly.pdbx_strand_id
1 'polypeptide(L)'
;MNATETPGRPAESVWDYPRPPRVETEVRHIVVEFAGIRIADTRRSVRVLETSHPPVFYIPPQDTRHELLRQSDARTYCEWKGAATHWDLCVEGRTRVPDAAWSYEQPSRGFIAIAGFLAFYPS
;
A
#
# COMPACT_ATOMS: atom_id res chain seq x y z
N MET A 1 9.22 -5.62 7.17
CA MET A 1 8.41 -6.03 5.99
C MET A 1 9.09 -5.57 4.72
N ASN A 2 8.99 -6.35 3.69
CA ASN A 2 9.51 -6.01 2.38
C ASN A 2 8.42 -6.12 1.34
N ALA A 3 8.41 -5.18 0.39
CA ALA A 3 7.59 -5.27 -0.81
C ALA A 3 8.52 -5.50 -2.00
N THR A 4 8.27 -6.56 -2.74
CA THR A 4 9.10 -6.93 -3.87
C THR A 4 8.26 -6.93 -5.14
N GLU A 5 8.73 -6.25 -6.18
CA GLU A 5 8.03 -6.24 -7.46
C GLU A 5 8.83 -6.97 -8.53
N THR A 6 8.12 -7.55 -9.50
CA THR A 6 8.73 -8.23 -10.62
C THR A 6 9.39 -7.19 -11.54
N PRO A 7 10.63 -7.43 -11.98
CA PRO A 7 11.27 -6.53 -12.95
C PRO A 7 10.51 -6.51 -14.27
N GLY A 8 10.74 -5.50 -15.08
CA GLY A 8 10.18 -5.42 -16.42
C GLY A 8 9.61 -4.07 -16.81
N ARG A 9 9.68 -3.09 -15.91
CA ARG A 9 9.23 -1.74 -16.23
C ARG A 9 10.45 -0.85 -16.44
N PRO A 10 10.43 0.06 -17.45
CA PRO A 10 11.53 0.99 -17.66
C PRO A 10 11.73 1.88 -16.41
N ALA A 11 12.95 2.36 -16.25
CA ALA A 11 13.25 3.30 -15.18
C ALA A 11 12.42 4.58 -15.36
N GLU A 12 11.94 5.11 -14.26
CA GLU A 12 11.16 6.33 -14.22
C GLU A 12 11.78 7.30 -13.22
N SER A 13 11.65 8.60 -13.47
CA SER A 13 12.07 9.63 -12.51
C SER A 13 10.87 10.05 -11.68
N VAL A 14 11.01 10.01 -10.34
CA VAL A 14 9.94 10.44 -9.44
C VAL A 14 9.61 11.92 -9.60
N TRP A 15 10.55 12.71 -10.14
CA TRP A 15 10.33 14.13 -10.36
C TRP A 15 9.43 14.41 -11.55
N ASP A 16 9.24 13.40 -12.45
CA ASP A 16 8.37 13.52 -13.62
C ASP A 16 6.93 13.12 -13.32
N TYR A 17 6.63 12.67 -12.10
CA TYR A 17 5.28 12.26 -11.74
C TYR A 17 4.37 13.49 -11.61
N PRO A 18 3.09 13.36 -12.00
CA PRO A 18 2.19 14.51 -12.10
C PRO A 18 1.61 14.96 -10.77
N ARG A 19 1.07 16.16 -10.78
CA ARG A 19 0.21 16.71 -9.73
C ARG A 19 -1.12 17.07 -10.37
N PRO A 20 -2.27 16.55 -9.87
CA PRO A 20 -2.39 15.59 -8.77
C PRO A 20 -1.75 14.24 -9.10
N PRO A 21 -1.51 13.39 -8.09
CA PRO A 21 -0.89 12.08 -8.31
C PRO A 21 -1.68 11.24 -9.31
N ARG A 22 -0.95 10.46 -10.11
CA ARG A 22 -1.56 9.57 -11.10
C ARG A 22 -1.78 8.19 -10.50
N VAL A 23 -2.92 7.58 -10.85
CA VAL A 23 -3.31 6.26 -10.41
C VAL A 23 -3.25 5.32 -11.61
N GLU A 24 -2.54 4.19 -11.47
CA GLU A 24 -2.38 3.20 -12.54
C GLU A 24 -2.58 1.79 -12.00
N THR A 25 -3.23 0.93 -12.79
CA THR A 25 -3.26 -0.49 -12.48
C THR A 25 -1.87 -1.08 -12.70
N GLU A 26 -1.52 -2.08 -11.89
CA GLU A 26 -0.23 -2.74 -11.97
C GLU A 26 -0.43 -4.24 -12.08
N VAL A 27 0.14 -4.85 -13.12
CA VAL A 27 -0.02 -6.30 -13.38
C VAL A 27 1.19 -7.10 -12.90
N ARG A 28 2.28 -6.44 -12.50
CA ARG A 28 3.44 -7.14 -11.96
C ARG A 28 3.09 -7.81 -10.63
N HIS A 29 3.78 -8.89 -10.35
CA HIS A 29 3.59 -9.63 -9.10
C HIS A 29 4.22 -8.87 -7.94
N ILE A 30 3.39 -8.50 -6.97
CA ILE A 30 3.81 -7.79 -5.76
C ILE A 30 3.59 -8.71 -4.58
N VAL A 31 4.64 -8.88 -3.77
CA VAL A 31 4.60 -9.71 -2.57
C VAL A 31 5.10 -8.91 -1.39
N VAL A 32 4.40 -9.01 -0.27
CA VAL A 32 4.82 -8.40 1.00
C VAL A 32 5.03 -9.51 2.00
N GLU A 33 6.21 -9.56 2.60
CA GLU A 33 6.55 -10.58 3.58
C GLU A 33 7.06 -9.95 4.87
N PHE A 34 6.78 -10.61 5.99
CA PHE A 34 7.30 -10.23 7.28
C PHE A 34 7.66 -11.50 8.06
N ALA A 35 8.91 -11.58 8.52
CA ALA A 35 9.41 -12.71 9.32
C ALA A 35 9.12 -14.06 8.67
N GLY A 36 9.28 -14.17 7.35
CA GLY A 36 9.05 -15.38 6.59
C GLY A 36 7.59 -15.66 6.28
N ILE A 37 6.67 -14.78 6.72
CA ILE A 37 5.24 -14.95 6.48
C ILE A 37 4.82 -14.03 5.34
N ARG A 38 4.15 -14.59 4.34
CA ARG A 38 3.63 -13.82 3.22
C ARG A 38 2.33 -13.13 3.64
N ILE A 39 2.37 -11.80 3.75
CA ILE A 39 1.25 -10.99 4.22
C ILE A 39 0.35 -10.60 3.05
N ALA A 40 0.94 -10.38 1.88
CA ALA A 40 0.20 -10.00 0.69
C ALA A 40 0.85 -10.63 -0.54
N ASP A 41 0.01 -10.93 -1.54
CA ASP A 41 0.46 -11.56 -2.78
C ASP A 41 -0.57 -11.18 -3.85
N THR A 42 -0.18 -10.32 -4.77
CA THR A 42 -1.15 -9.79 -5.73
C THR A 42 -0.52 -9.55 -7.10
N ARG A 43 -1.35 -9.67 -8.13
CA ARG A 43 -1.07 -9.17 -9.48
C ARG A 43 -2.11 -8.11 -9.89
N ARG A 44 -2.85 -7.59 -8.91
CA ARG A 44 -3.95 -6.64 -9.11
C ARG A 44 -3.75 -5.39 -8.29
N SER A 45 -2.50 -5.01 -8.00
CA SER A 45 -2.24 -3.78 -7.24
C SER A 45 -2.54 -2.56 -8.10
N VAL A 46 -2.77 -1.45 -7.42
CA VAL A 46 -2.91 -0.13 -8.03
C VAL A 46 -1.76 0.71 -7.51
N ARG A 47 -0.97 1.29 -8.40
CA ARG A 47 0.12 2.14 -7.96
C ARG A 47 -0.26 3.61 -8.09
N VAL A 48 0.20 4.39 -7.13
CA VAL A 48 0.00 5.83 -7.12
C VAL A 48 1.35 6.50 -7.32
N LEU A 49 1.41 7.37 -8.32
CA LEU A 49 2.61 8.08 -8.72
C LEU A 49 2.51 9.53 -8.30
N GLU A 50 3.31 9.91 -7.33
CA GLU A 50 3.28 11.24 -6.71
C GLU A 50 4.66 11.86 -6.86
N THR A 51 4.71 13.13 -7.32
CA THR A 51 5.98 13.84 -7.54
C THR A 51 6.90 13.71 -6.34
N SER A 52 8.16 13.42 -6.58
CA SER A 52 9.25 13.29 -5.60
C SER A 52 9.09 12.14 -4.61
N HIS A 53 8.17 11.21 -4.86
CA HIS A 53 7.96 10.04 -4.02
C HIS A 53 8.10 8.76 -4.84
N PRO A 54 8.65 7.67 -4.29
CA PRO A 54 8.64 6.39 -4.97
C PRO A 54 7.20 5.93 -5.20
N PRO A 55 6.93 5.10 -6.21
CA PRO A 55 5.59 4.55 -6.41
C PRO A 55 5.11 3.80 -5.16
N VAL A 56 3.84 4.00 -4.80
CA VAL A 56 3.21 3.29 -3.69
C VAL A 56 2.21 2.31 -4.29
N PHE A 57 2.27 1.06 -3.85
CA PHE A 57 1.42 -0.01 -4.35
C PHE A 57 0.31 -0.29 -3.33
N TYR A 58 -0.93 -0.18 -3.80
CA TYR A 58 -2.12 -0.44 -3.01
C TYR A 58 -2.68 -1.80 -3.40
N ILE A 59 -2.89 -2.66 -2.42
CA ILE A 59 -3.19 -4.07 -2.63
C ILE A 59 -4.63 -4.35 -2.22
N PRO A 60 -5.43 -5.02 -3.08
CA PRO A 60 -6.80 -5.37 -2.71
C PRO A 60 -6.82 -6.19 -1.42
N PRO A 61 -7.77 -5.96 -0.51
CA PRO A 61 -7.83 -6.74 0.74
C PRO A 61 -7.90 -8.23 0.51
N GLN A 62 -8.51 -8.67 -0.58
CA GLN A 62 -8.65 -10.10 -0.90
C GLN A 62 -7.30 -10.78 -1.13
N ASP A 63 -6.28 -10.00 -1.48
CA ASP A 63 -4.93 -10.51 -1.75
C ASP A 63 -3.99 -10.31 -0.55
N THR A 64 -4.54 -9.97 0.62
CA THR A 64 -3.79 -9.78 1.86
C THR A 64 -4.25 -10.77 2.94
N ARG A 65 -3.35 -11.04 3.90
CA ARG A 65 -3.71 -11.76 5.12
C ARG A 65 -4.35 -10.77 6.09
N HIS A 66 -5.55 -10.28 5.74
CA HIS A 66 -6.24 -9.23 6.48
C HIS A 66 -6.52 -9.62 7.94
N GLU A 67 -6.64 -10.91 8.21
CA GLU A 67 -6.86 -11.41 9.57
C GLU A 67 -5.69 -11.13 10.50
N LEU A 68 -4.52 -10.80 9.95
CA LEU A 68 -3.34 -10.44 10.74
C LEU A 68 -3.24 -8.95 11.03
N LEU A 69 -4.20 -8.17 10.53
CA LEU A 69 -4.19 -6.72 10.70
C LEU A 69 -5.21 -6.29 11.74
N ARG A 70 -4.82 -5.31 12.56
CA ARG A 70 -5.70 -4.68 13.55
C ARG A 70 -5.66 -3.18 13.34
N GLN A 71 -6.83 -2.56 13.30
CA GLN A 71 -6.92 -1.12 13.12
C GLN A 71 -6.24 -0.42 14.29
N SER A 72 -5.34 0.52 13.99
CA SER A 72 -4.66 1.31 14.99
C SER A 72 -5.48 2.57 15.28
N ASP A 73 -5.10 3.29 16.36
CA ASP A 73 -5.74 4.57 16.68
C ASP A 73 -5.18 5.72 15.86
N ALA A 74 -4.08 5.50 15.13
CA ALA A 74 -3.46 6.55 14.34
C ALA A 74 -4.35 6.95 13.17
N ARG A 75 -4.37 8.25 12.88
CA ARG A 75 -5.05 8.80 11.72
C ARG A 75 -4.17 9.88 11.13
N THR A 76 -4.06 9.86 9.79
CA THR A 76 -3.34 10.92 9.06
C THR A 76 -4.22 11.41 7.94
N TYR A 77 -3.81 12.52 7.33
CA TYR A 77 -4.58 13.13 6.26
C TYR A 77 -3.65 13.48 5.10
N CYS A 78 -4.05 13.11 3.90
CA CYS A 78 -3.36 13.47 2.67
C CYS A 78 -4.23 14.46 1.92
N GLU A 79 -3.65 15.60 1.50
CA GLU A 79 -4.42 16.62 0.79
C GLU A 79 -5.02 16.11 -0.52
N TRP A 80 -4.40 15.11 -1.15
CA TRP A 80 -4.89 14.54 -2.39
C TRP A 80 -5.89 13.40 -2.18
N LYS A 81 -5.62 12.51 -1.19
CA LYS A 81 -6.34 11.24 -1.05
C LYS A 81 -7.37 11.23 0.07
N GLY A 82 -7.21 12.10 1.08
CA GLY A 82 -8.14 12.16 2.20
C GLY A 82 -7.57 11.56 3.47
N ALA A 83 -8.47 11.12 4.37
CA ALA A 83 -8.09 10.57 5.66
C ALA A 83 -7.59 9.13 5.52
N ALA A 84 -6.46 8.81 6.13
CA ALA A 84 -5.89 7.46 6.12
C ALA A 84 -6.19 6.73 7.43
N THR A 85 -6.55 5.46 7.31
CA THR A 85 -6.64 4.52 8.42
C THR A 85 -5.33 3.77 8.48
N HIS A 86 -4.80 3.57 9.69
CA HIS A 86 -3.55 2.84 9.89
C HIS A 86 -3.81 1.49 10.54
N TRP A 87 -2.97 0.52 10.24
CA TRP A 87 -3.15 -0.86 10.66
C TRP A 87 -1.89 -1.40 11.28
N ASP A 88 -2.05 -2.09 12.42
CA ASP A 88 -0.96 -2.84 13.05
C ASP A 88 -0.93 -4.25 12.46
N LEU A 89 0.26 -4.79 12.29
CA LEU A 89 0.42 -6.18 11.92
C LEU A 89 0.60 -7.00 13.20
N CYS A 90 -0.30 -7.95 13.43
CA CYS A 90 -0.30 -8.79 14.62
C CYS A 90 -0.21 -10.25 14.19
N VAL A 91 0.97 -10.83 14.34
CA VAL A 91 1.21 -12.23 14.01
C VAL A 91 1.24 -13.02 15.30
N GLU A 92 0.37 -14.02 15.42
CA GLU A 92 0.25 -14.80 16.63
C GLU A 92 1.60 -15.41 17.03
N GLY A 93 1.96 -15.29 18.31
CA GLY A 93 3.24 -15.75 18.82
C GLY A 93 4.42 -14.94 18.39
N ARG A 94 4.20 -13.77 17.77
CA ARG A 94 5.25 -12.91 17.25
C ARG A 94 5.06 -11.47 17.69
N THR A 95 6.02 -10.65 17.35
CA THR A 95 5.97 -9.23 17.68
C THR A 95 4.91 -8.50 16.87
N ARG A 96 4.17 -7.62 17.51
CA ARG A 96 3.29 -6.69 16.83
C ARG A 96 4.11 -5.60 16.15
N VAL A 97 3.76 -5.27 14.91
CA VAL A 97 4.37 -4.15 14.18
C VAL A 97 3.32 -3.04 14.13
N PRO A 98 3.48 -1.97 14.91
CA PRO A 98 2.51 -0.88 14.91
C PRO A 98 2.57 -0.09 13.60
N ASP A 99 1.41 0.35 13.14
CA ASP A 99 1.26 1.17 11.94
C ASP A 99 2.04 0.62 10.75
N ALA A 100 1.91 -0.68 10.52
CA ALA A 100 2.64 -1.38 9.47
C ALA A 100 2.06 -1.13 8.08
N ALA A 101 0.79 -0.74 8.00
CA ALA A 101 0.08 -0.52 6.75
C ALA A 101 -0.90 0.63 6.90
N TRP A 102 -1.36 1.13 5.76
CA TRP A 102 -2.42 2.15 5.76
C TRP A 102 -3.38 1.91 4.62
N SER A 103 -4.58 2.50 4.72
CA SER A 103 -5.59 2.47 3.69
C SER A 103 -6.39 3.75 3.70
N TYR A 104 -7.05 4.03 2.58
CA TYR A 104 -8.00 5.13 2.46
C TYR A 104 -9.38 4.51 2.25
N GLU A 105 -10.19 4.45 3.32
CA GLU A 105 -11.49 3.79 3.25
C GLU A 105 -12.51 4.63 2.47
N GLN A 106 -12.37 5.96 2.53
CA GLN A 106 -13.23 6.88 1.79
C GLN A 106 -12.36 7.94 1.12
N PRO A 107 -11.60 7.54 0.08
CA PRO A 107 -10.67 8.47 -0.55
C PRO A 107 -11.40 9.52 -1.37
N SER A 108 -10.68 10.59 -1.67
CA SER A 108 -11.16 11.64 -2.57
C SER A 108 -11.51 11.04 -3.94
N ARG A 109 -12.40 11.74 -4.66
CA ARG A 109 -12.99 11.22 -5.92
C ARG A 109 -11.96 10.65 -6.90
N GLY A 110 -10.83 11.31 -7.08
CA GLY A 110 -9.81 10.86 -8.02
C GLY A 110 -9.08 9.59 -7.60
N PHE A 111 -9.32 9.09 -6.38
CA PHE A 111 -8.59 7.95 -5.82
C PHE A 111 -9.51 6.80 -5.42
N ILE A 112 -10.72 6.76 -5.97
CA ILE A 112 -11.69 5.70 -5.65
C ILE A 112 -11.12 4.32 -5.96
N ALA A 113 -10.24 4.20 -6.95
CA ALA A 113 -9.63 2.93 -7.32
C ALA A 113 -8.83 2.27 -6.19
N ILE A 114 -8.39 3.04 -5.19
CA ILE A 114 -7.65 2.50 -4.04
C ILE A 114 -8.50 2.38 -2.78
N ALA A 115 -9.81 2.62 -2.85
CA ALA A 115 -10.68 2.58 -1.68
C ALA A 115 -10.59 1.22 -0.98
N GLY A 116 -10.19 1.23 0.30
CA GLY A 116 -10.03 0.01 1.10
C GLY A 116 -8.81 -0.84 0.76
N PHE A 117 -8.03 -0.47 -0.24
CA PHE A 117 -6.79 -1.19 -0.58
C PHE A 117 -5.71 -0.86 0.45
N LEU A 118 -4.80 -1.79 0.66
CA LEU A 118 -3.77 -1.68 1.69
C LEU A 118 -2.40 -1.40 1.09
N ALA A 119 -1.70 -0.43 1.68
CA ALA A 119 -0.31 -0.15 1.35
C ALA A 119 0.54 -0.46 2.59
N PHE A 120 1.72 -0.99 2.38
CA PHE A 120 2.59 -1.43 3.47
C PHE A 120 3.87 -0.61 3.46
N TYR A 121 4.35 -0.22 4.65
CA TYR A 121 5.63 0.43 4.77
C TYR A 121 6.75 -0.57 4.48
N PRO A 122 7.78 -0.20 3.73
CA PRO A 122 8.96 -1.06 3.57
C PRO A 122 9.73 -1.13 4.89
N SER A 123 10.40 -2.23 5.12
CA SER A 123 11.25 -2.39 6.30
C SER A 123 12.69 -1.98 6.01
#